data_bee6526bbade94debff373ddca4098fb
#
_entry.id   bee6526bbade94debff373ddca4098fb
#
_cell.length_a   1.000
_cell.length_b   1.000
_cell.length_c   1.000
_cell.angle_alpha   90.00
_cell.angle_beta   90.00
_cell.angle_gamma   90.00
#
_symmetry.space_group_name_H-M   'P 1'
#
loop_
_entity.id
_entity.type
_entity.pdbx_description
1 polymer ?
#
loop_
_entity_poly.entity_id
_entity_poly.type
_entity_poly.pdbx_seq_one_letter_code
_entity_poly.pdbx_strand_id
1 'polypeptide(L)'
;ARLLDQEGIGFIALDVDPKRVREAAAAGEHVVFGDAARREVLVAAGLLRARALVISVADSPLALRILAQVRELRPGLPVVVRTLDDTDLDRLREAGAGAVVADIMEGSLMLAGHALMLLGVPFNRVLRRIRDARAQRYSLLRGYFHGASDAVEDAAHKTQKLLHSVLITPGAAAVGRT
;
A
#
# COMPACT_ATOMS: atom_id res chain seq x y z
N ALA A 1 -5.86 -9.01 -4.68
CA ALA A 1 -6.90 -9.24 -5.66
C ALA A 1 -8.24 -9.50 -4.97
N ARG A 2 -8.49 -10.67 -4.35
CA ARG A 2 -9.81 -11.09 -3.83
C ARG A 2 -10.54 -10.08 -2.92
N LEU A 3 -9.82 -9.38 -2.03
CA LEU A 3 -10.45 -8.37 -1.17
C LEU A 3 -10.96 -7.16 -1.95
N LEU A 4 -10.27 -6.77 -3.02
CA LEU A 4 -10.70 -5.70 -3.89
C LEU A 4 -11.95 -6.09 -4.69
N ASP A 5 -11.98 -7.32 -5.19
CA ASP A 5 -13.14 -7.87 -5.90
C ASP A 5 -14.38 -7.93 -5.00
N GLN A 6 -14.22 -8.34 -3.73
CA GLN A 6 -15.31 -8.35 -2.74
C GLN A 6 -15.89 -6.96 -2.49
N GLU A 7 -15.07 -5.92 -2.59
CA GLU A 7 -15.50 -4.52 -2.47
C GLU A 7 -15.96 -3.90 -3.80
N GLY A 8 -16.02 -4.69 -4.89
CA GLY A 8 -16.37 -4.21 -6.22
C GLY A 8 -15.35 -3.24 -6.82
N ILE A 9 -14.10 -3.29 -6.32
CA ILE A 9 -13.02 -2.43 -6.78
C ILE A 9 -12.25 -3.16 -7.87
N GLY A 10 -12.44 -2.71 -9.10
CA GLY A 10 -11.67 -3.26 -10.21
C GLY A 10 -10.21 -2.82 -10.18
N PHE A 11 -9.31 -3.68 -10.62
CA PHE A 11 -7.88 -3.42 -10.70
C PHE A 11 -7.27 -4.06 -11.94
N ILE A 12 -6.06 -3.64 -12.28
CA ILE A 12 -5.18 -4.32 -13.22
C ILE A 12 -3.83 -4.54 -12.53
N ALA A 13 -3.29 -5.74 -12.62
CA ALA A 13 -1.96 -6.04 -12.13
C ALA A 13 -0.98 -6.22 -13.28
N LEU A 14 0.26 -5.79 -13.07
CA LEU A 14 1.36 -5.98 -14.01
C LEU A 14 2.36 -6.96 -13.41
N ASP A 15 2.82 -7.92 -14.21
CA ASP A 15 3.92 -8.80 -13.85
C ASP A 15 4.83 -9.01 -15.07
N VAL A 16 6.13 -9.10 -14.83
CA VAL A 16 7.14 -9.37 -15.87
C VAL A 16 7.38 -10.86 -16.11
N ASP A 17 6.83 -11.73 -15.28
CA ASP A 17 6.95 -13.18 -15.43
C ASP A 17 5.78 -13.73 -16.26
N PRO A 18 6.02 -14.16 -17.50
CA PRO A 18 4.98 -14.66 -18.37
C PRO A 18 4.32 -15.96 -17.85
N LYS A 19 5.01 -16.71 -17.00
CA LYS A 19 4.43 -17.90 -16.39
C LYS A 19 3.39 -17.50 -15.34
N ARG A 20 3.73 -16.59 -14.44
CA ARG A 20 2.79 -16.06 -13.43
C ARG A 20 1.59 -15.38 -14.07
N VAL A 21 1.80 -14.63 -15.15
CA VAL A 21 0.70 -13.99 -15.89
C VAL A 21 -0.27 -15.03 -16.45
N ARG A 22 0.24 -16.11 -17.07
CA ARG A 22 -0.62 -17.20 -17.58
C ARG A 22 -1.38 -17.93 -16.48
N GLU A 23 -0.71 -18.23 -15.36
CA GLU A 23 -1.33 -18.91 -14.23
C GLU A 23 -2.44 -18.05 -13.60
N ALA A 24 -2.18 -16.75 -13.42
CA ALA A 24 -3.16 -15.80 -12.89
C ALA A 24 -4.35 -15.62 -13.85
N ALA A 25 -4.09 -15.48 -15.15
CA ALA A 25 -5.15 -15.40 -16.15
C ALA A 25 -6.02 -16.67 -16.19
N ALA A 26 -5.41 -17.86 -16.06
CA ALA A 26 -6.14 -19.12 -15.96
C ALA A 26 -7.01 -19.21 -14.68
N ALA A 27 -6.60 -18.52 -13.62
CA ALA A 27 -7.38 -18.39 -12.38
C ALA A 27 -8.44 -17.28 -12.43
N GLY A 28 -8.61 -16.58 -13.58
CA GLY A 28 -9.56 -15.49 -13.75
C GLY A 28 -9.13 -14.15 -13.16
N GLU A 29 -7.84 -13.99 -12.80
CA GLU A 29 -7.30 -12.76 -12.24
C GLU A 29 -6.94 -11.76 -13.36
N HIS A 30 -7.11 -10.47 -13.09
CA HIS A 30 -6.80 -9.38 -14.03
C HIS A 30 -5.31 -9.03 -14.03
N VAL A 31 -4.47 -9.91 -14.56
CA VAL A 31 -3.01 -9.72 -14.63
C VAL A 31 -2.55 -9.63 -16.08
N VAL A 32 -1.70 -8.67 -16.38
CA VAL A 32 -1.17 -8.39 -17.72
C VAL A 32 0.36 -8.44 -17.67
N PHE A 33 0.97 -8.99 -18.72
CA PHE A 33 2.42 -8.95 -18.89
C PHE A 33 2.88 -7.52 -19.12
N GLY A 34 3.84 -7.04 -18.31
CA GLY A 34 4.42 -5.73 -18.47
C GLY A 34 5.42 -5.36 -17.40
N ASP A 35 6.41 -4.57 -17.78
CA ASP A 35 7.40 -4.00 -16.86
C ASP A 35 6.91 -2.65 -16.34
N ALA A 36 6.51 -2.60 -15.07
CA ALA A 36 6.03 -1.39 -14.41
C ALA A 36 7.11 -0.30 -14.25
N ALA A 37 8.39 -0.60 -14.46
CA ALA A 37 9.44 0.41 -14.49
C ALA A 37 9.46 1.22 -15.81
N ARG A 38 8.69 0.80 -16.82
CA ARG A 38 8.59 1.49 -18.10
C ARG A 38 7.39 2.41 -18.13
N ARG A 39 7.65 3.67 -18.47
CA ARG A 39 6.64 4.73 -18.54
C ARG A 39 5.44 4.36 -19.42
N GLU A 40 5.72 3.84 -20.60
CA GLU A 40 4.71 3.48 -21.59
C GLU A 40 3.78 2.38 -21.08
N VAL A 41 4.32 1.43 -20.33
CA VAL A 41 3.56 0.33 -19.74
C VAL A 41 2.63 0.85 -18.64
N LEU A 42 3.11 1.74 -17.76
CA LEU A 42 2.29 2.37 -16.74
C LEU A 42 1.12 3.18 -17.36
N VAL A 43 1.41 3.95 -18.40
CA VAL A 43 0.39 4.73 -19.12
C VAL A 43 -0.64 3.80 -19.78
N ALA A 44 -0.19 2.76 -20.47
CA ALA A 44 -1.06 1.77 -21.13
C ALA A 44 -1.93 1.01 -20.11
N ALA A 45 -1.39 0.71 -18.92
CA ALA A 45 -2.12 0.10 -17.83
C ALA A 45 -3.15 1.04 -17.17
N GLY A 46 -3.18 2.32 -17.56
CA GLY A 46 -4.16 3.28 -17.09
C GLY A 46 -3.75 4.12 -15.89
N LEU A 47 -2.45 4.27 -15.61
CA LEU A 47 -1.94 5.05 -14.48
C LEU A 47 -2.52 6.46 -14.43
N LEU A 48 -2.75 7.10 -15.58
CA LEU A 48 -3.30 8.46 -15.66
C LEU A 48 -4.72 8.57 -15.10
N ARG A 49 -5.47 7.48 -15.07
CA ARG A 49 -6.82 7.40 -14.49
C ARG A 49 -6.85 6.72 -13.13
N ALA A 50 -5.67 6.34 -12.68
CA ALA A 50 -5.46 5.60 -11.44
C ALA A 50 -5.93 6.38 -10.20
N ARG A 51 -6.61 5.72 -9.25
CA ARG A 51 -6.97 6.29 -7.93
C ARG A 51 -5.92 5.98 -6.88
N ALA A 52 -5.19 4.88 -7.06
CA ALA A 52 -4.06 4.48 -6.23
C ALA A 52 -3.13 3.55 -7.02
N LEU A 53 -1.92 3.37 -6.58
CA LEU A 53 -0.98 2.37 -7.07
C LEU A 53 -0.49 1.52 -5.89
N VAL A 54 -0.36 0.21 -6.12
CA VAL A 54 0.28 -0.70 -5.16
C VAL A 54 1.49 -1.32 -5.83
N ILE A 55 2.68 -1.09 -5.26
CA ILE A 55 3.93 -1.72 -5.68
C ILE A 55 4.15 -2.91 -4.74
N SER A 56 3.81 -4.11 -5.20
CA SER A 56 3.84 -5.34 -4.41
C SER A 56 5.14 -6.13 -4.50
N VAL A 57 6.07 -5.70 -5.33
CA VAL A 57 7.40 -6.31 -5.43
C VAL A 57 8.26 -5.83 -4.25
N ALA A 58 8.88 -6.77 -3.54
CA ALA A 58 9.76 -6.46 -2.41
C ALA A 58 11.22 -6.20 -2.88
N ASP A 59 11.37 -5.35 -3.89
CA ASP A 59 12.64 -4.91 -4.48
C ASP A 59 12.67 -3.38 -4.44
N SER A 60 13.37 -2.81 -3.46
CA SER A 60 13.42 -1.36 -3.25
C SER A 60 14.01 -0.59 -4.43
N PRO A 61 15.09 -1.04 -5.09
CA PRO A 61 15.57 -0.41 -6.32
C PRO A 61 14.53 -0.33 -7.44
N LEU A 62 13.78 -1.41 -7.67
CA LEU A 62 12.69 -1.43 -8.64
C LEU A 62 11.55 -0.51 -8.22
N ALA A 63 11.15 -0.56 -6.95
CA ALA A 63 10.11 0.30 -6.41
C ALA A 63 10.45 1.80 -6.56
N LEU A 64 11.68 2.18 -6.30
CA LEU A 64 12.18 3.56 -6.49
C LEU A 64 12.11 4.00 -7.95
N ARG A 65 12.45 3.14 -8.90
CA ARG A 65 12.29 3.44 -10.34
C ARG A 65 10.85 3.65 -10.72
N ILE A 66 9.94 2.80 -10.24
CA ILE A 66 8.50 2.94 -10.49
C ILE A 66 7.98 4.24 -9.88
N LEU A 67 8.35 4.55 -8.63
CA LEU A 67 7.96 5.79 -7.95
C LEU A 67 8.41 7.04 -8.71
N ALA A 68 9.63 7.05 -9.26
CA ALA A 68 10.12 8.17 -10.07
C ALA A 68 9.22 8.42 -11.29
N GLN A 69 8.84 7.36 -12.03
CA GLN A 69 7.92 7.45 -13.16
C GLN A 69 6.53 7.94 -12.74
N VAL A 70 6.04 7.43 -11.62
CA VAL A 70 4.72 7.83 -11.09
C VAL A 70 4.70 9.30 -10.67
N ARG A 71 5.75 9.79 -10.04
CA ARG A 71 5.87 11.21 -9.65
C ARG A 71 5.83 12.15 -10.86
N GLU A 72 6.49 11.78 -11.95
CA GLU A 72 6.45 12.55 -13.20
C GLU A 72 5.07 12.53 -13.87
N LEU A 73 4.42 11.37 -13.89
CA LEU A 73 3.14 11.19 -14.58
C LEU A 73 1.94 11.67 -13.76
N ARG A 74 1.95 11.41 -12.47
CA ARG A 74 0.85 11.68 -11.53
C ARG A 74 1.39 12.03 -10.13
N PRO A 75 1.89 13.24 -9.88
CA PRO A 75 2.52 13.65 -8.61
C PRO A 75 1.66 13.43 -7.36
N GLY A 76 0.35 13.55 -7.49
CA GLY A 76 -0.60 13.41 -6.37
C GLY A 76 -1.21 12.00 -6.21
N LEU A 77 -0.75 10.99 -6.97
CA LEU A 77 -1.31 9.65 -6.87
C LEU A 77 -0.90 8.98 -5.55
N PRO A 78 -1.86 8.48 -4.74
CA PRO A 78 -1.53 7.66 -3.58
C PRO A 78 -0.81 6.37 -3.99
N VAL A 79 0.36 6.12 -3.40
CA VAL A 79 1.15 4.91 -3.69
C VAL A 79 1.44 4.16 -2.40
N VAL A 80 1.12 2.88 -2.39
CA VAL A 80 1.51 1.93 -1.34
C VAL A 80 2.65 1.07 -1.86
N VAL A 81 3.73 0.96 -1.10
CA VAL A 81 4.90 0.16 -1.47
C VAL A 81 5.11 -0.94 -0.45
N ARG A 82 5.36 -2.14 -0.93
CA ARG A 82 5.81 -3.27 -0.12
C ARG A 82 7.34 -3.31 -0.10
N THR A 83 7.92 -3.59 1.07
CA THR A 83 9.35 -3.87 1.22
C THR A 83 9.55 -5.08 2.11
N LEU A 84 10.73 -5.69 2.07
CA LEU A 84 11.04 -6.84 2.91
C LEU A 84 11.19 -6.43 4.39
N ASP A 85 11.96 -5.38 4.62
CA ASP A 85 12.27 -4.86 5.95
C ASP A 85 12.16 -3.32 6.00
N ASP A 86 12.65 -2.72 7.06
CA ASP A 86 12.59 -1.27 7.30
C ASP A 86 13.81 -0.49 6.82
N THR A 87 14.77 -1.13 6.13
CA THR A 87 16.03 -0.51 5.69
C THR A 87 15.81 0.65 4.73
N ASP A 88 14.89 0.51 3.78
CA ASP A 88 14.64 1.51 2.73
C ASP A 88 13.38 2.35 2.97
N LEU A 89 12.78 2.30 4.16
CA LEU A 89 11.52 3.01 4.46
C LEU A 89 11.58 4.50 4.13
N ASP A 90 12.61 5.18 4.58
CA ASP A 90 12.74 6.63 4.40
C ASP A 90 12.97 6.97 2.93
N ARG A 91 13.83 6.24 2.24
CA ARG A 91 14.09 6.43 0.81
C ARG A 91 12.83 6.24 -0.03
N LEU A 92 12.01 5.25 0.29
CA LEU A 92 10.76 5.00 -0.42
C LEU A 92 9.73 6.11 -0.17
N ARG A 93 9.67 6.64 1.06
CA ARG A 93 8.80 7.77 1.41
C ARG A 93 9.25 9.06 0.72
N GLU A 94 10.53 9.39 0.79
CA GLU A 94 11.11 10.54 0.09
C GLU A 94 10.88 10.47 -1.42
N ALA A 95 10.91 9.25 -1.98
CA ALA A 95 10.57 8.99 -3.36
C ALA A 95 9.08 9.14 -3.68
N GLY A 96 8.21 9.34 -2.68
CA GLY A 96 6.78 9.62 -2.86
C GLY A 96 5.85 8.48 -2.53
N ALA A 97 6.30 7.42 -1.82
CA ALA A 97 5.39 6.44 -1.28
C ALA A 97 4.52 7.06 -0.18
N GLY A 98 3.20 7.01 -0.34
CA GLY A 98 2.25 7.47 0.66
C GLY A 98 2.16 6.52 1.87
N ALA A 99 2.40 5.22 1.63
CA ALA A 99 2.54 4.21 2.67
C ALA A 99 3.59 3.17 2.27
N VAL A 100 4.35 2.68 3.25
CA VAL A 100 5.30 1.58 3.04
C VAL A 100 4.98 0.46 4.03
N VAL A 101 4.86 -0.76 3.53
CA VAL A 101 4.54 -1.97 4.29
C VAL A 101 5.77 -2.87 4.32
N ALA A 102 6.38 -3.03 5.50
CA ALA A 102 7.53 -3.89 5.71
C ALA A 102 7.08 -5.28 6.17
N ASP A 103 7.29 -6.31 5.34
CA ASP A 103 6.80 -7.67 5.56
C ASP A 103 7.23 -8.26 6.92
N ILE A 104 8.52 -8.15 7.23
CA ILE A 104 9.09 -8.69 8.48
C ILE A 104 8.43 -8.05 9.70
N MET A 105 8.20 -6.74 9.65
CA MET A 105 7.56 -6.03 10.75
C MET A 105 6.09 -6.42 10.90
N GLU A 106 5.34 -6.45 9.80
CA GLU A 106 3.93 -6.83 9.83
C GLU A 106 3.74 -8.29 10.26
N GLY A 107 4.59 -9.19 9.77
CA GLY A 107 4.60 -10.59 10.20
C GLY A 107 4.90 -10.75 11.70
N SER A 108 5.86 -9.98 12.23
CA SER A 108 6.21 -9.98 13.65
C SER A 108 5.07 -9.46 14.52
N LEU A 109 4.39 -8.38 14.10
CA LEU A 109 3.22 -7.85 14.80
C LEU A 109 2.05 -8.83 14.80
N MET A 110 1.83 -9.53 13.68
CA MET A 110 0.82 -10.57 13.56
C MET A 110 1.11 -11.74 14.51
N LEU A 111 2.35 -12.22 14.53
CA LEU A 111 2.79 -13.30 15.42
C LEU A 111 2.63 -12.91 16.88
N ALA A 112 3.10 -11.72 17.26
CA ALA A 112 2.93 -11.20 18.62
C ALA A 112 1.45 -11.06 19.00
N GLY A 113 0.61 -10.62 18.09
CA GLY A 113 -0.84 -10.53 18.30
C GLY A 113 -1.48 -11.89 18.58
N HIS A 114 -1.14 -12.92 17.80
CA HIS A 114 -1.62 -14.29 18.06
C HIS A 114 -1.13 -14.82 19.42
N ALA A 115 0.15 -14.60 19.76
CA ALA A 115 0.68 -15.03 21.04
C ALA A 115 -0.06 -14.36 22.21
N LEU A 116 -0.34 -13.07 22.13
CA LEU A 116 -1.11 -12.34 23.16
C LEU A 116 -2.53 -12.91 23.30
N MET A 117 -3.19 -13.25 22.20
CA MET A 117 -4.52 -13.87 22.23
C MET A 117 -4.48 -15.25 22.88
N LEU A 118 -3.49 -16.07 22.59
CA LEU A 118 -3.28 -17.37 23.24
C LEU A 118 -3.03 -17.25 24.76
N LEU A 119 -2.43 -16.16 25.19
CA LEU A 119 -2.23 -15.82 26.60
C LEU A 119 -3.47 -15.20 27.26
N GLY A 120 -4.62 -15.16 26.59
CA GLY A 120 -5.88 -14.66 27.13
C GLY A 120 -6.02 -13.14 27.10
N VAL A 121 -5.17 -12.42 26.38
CA VAL A 121 -5.33 -10.97 26.24
C VAL A 121 -6.54 -10.69 25.32
N PRO A 122 -7.52 -9.86 25.75
CA PRO A 122 -8.69 -9.54 24.96
C PRO A 122 -8.33 -8.96 23.58
N PHE A 123 -9.04 -9.39 22.55
CA PHE A 123 -8.78 -9.01 21.15
C PHE A 123 -8.68 -7.50 20.91
N ASN A 124 -9.58 -6.71 21.51
CA ASN A 124 -9.55 -5.25 21.40
C ASN A 124 -8.27 -4.62 21.98
N ARG A 125 -7.72 -5.23 23.05
CA ARG A 125 -6.44 -4.80 23.64
C ARG A 125 -5.28 -5.18 22.72
N VAL A 126 -5.30 -6.35 22.13
CA VAL A 126 -4.30 -6.79 21.14
C VAL A 126 -4.28 -5.85 19.94
N LEU A 127 -5.44 -5.55 19.34
CA LEU A 127 -5.53 -4.61 18.23
C LEU A 127 -4.96 -3.23 18.56
N ARG A 128 -5.25 -2.72 19.78
CA ARG A 128 -4.71 -1.45 20.25
C ARG A 128 -3.19 -1.50 20.31
N ARG A 129 -2.61 -2.55 20.92
CA ARG A 129 -1.15 -2.72 21.02
C ARG A 129 -0.47 -2.80 19.66
N ILE A 130 -1.05 -3.53 18.70
CA ILE A 130 -0.53 -3.60 17.33
C ILE A 130 -0.58 -2.23 16.67
N ARG A 131 -1.68 -1.48 16.82
CA ARG A 131 -1.81 -0.13 16.28
C ARG A 131 -0.79 0.84 16.89
N ASP A 132 -0.63 0.80 18.21
CA ASP A 132 0.33 1.63 18.94
C ASP A 132 1.78 1.31 18.49
N ALA A 133 2.12 0.03 18.34
CA ALA A 133 3.44 -0.40 17.88
C ALA A 133 3.73 0.07 16.43
N ARG A 134 2.73 -0.03 15.54
CA ARG A 134 2.85 0.57 14.19
C ARG A 134 3.06 2.07 14.27
N ALA A 135 2.23 2.78 15.01
CA ALA A 135 2.30 4.23 15.14
C ALA A 135 3.65 4.68 15.71
N GLN A 136 4.16 4.03 16.75
CA GLN A 136 5.46 4.35 17.36
C GLN A 136 6.60 4.16 16.35
N ARG A 137 6.62 3.07 15.60
CA ARG A 137 7.68 2.82 14.62
C ARG A 137 7.59 3.75 13.41
N TYR A 138 6.38 4.12 13.01
CA TYR A 138 6.17 5.12 11.97
C TYR A 138 6.30 6.57 12.50
N SER A 139 6.10 6.85 13.80
CA SER A 139 6.21 8.19 14.38
C SER A 139 7.66 8.57 14.70
N LEU A 140 8.51 7.62 15.04
CA LEU A 140 9.96 7.87 15.15
C LEU A 140 10.53 8.43 13.84
N LEU A 141 9.93 8.07 12.71
CA LEU A 141 10.29 8.57 11.39
C LEU A 141 9.60 9.91 11.06
N ARG A 142 8.37 10.15 11.52
CA ARG A 142 7.67 11.44 11.36
C ARG A 142 8.33 12.57 12.16
N GLY A 143 8.86 12.28 13.35
CA GLY A 143 9.51 13.28 14.19
C GLY A 143 10.76 13.92 13.58
N TYR A 144 11.35 13.31 12.56
CA TYR A 144 12.51 13.84 11.84
C TYR A 144 12.14 14.82 10.72
N PHE A 145 10.93 14.72 10.12
CA PHE A 145 10.58 15.43 8.89
C PHE A 145 9.37 16.37 8.97
N HIS A 146 8.56 16.31 10.02
CA HIS A 146 7.42 17.21 10.22
C HIS A 146 7.49 17.82 11.61
N GLY A 147 7.63 19.12 11.68
CA GLY A 147 7.55 19.85 12.94
C GLY A 147 6.23 19.58 13.66
N ALA A 148 6.22 19.74 14.96
CA ALA A 148 5.22 19.35 15.96
C ALA A 148 3.76 19.80 15.76
N SER A 149 3.33 20.13 14.55
CA SER A 149 1.97 20.61 14.25
C SER A 149 0.92 19.52 14.00
N ASP A 150 1.32 18.28 13.70
CA ASP A 150 0.36 17.22 13.38
C ASP A 150 -0.15 16.43 14.61
N ALA A 151 0.41 16.66 15.79
CA ALA A 151 0.02 15.97 17.02
C ALA A 151 -1.31 16.47 17.63
N VAL A 152 -1.87 17.57 17.13
CA VAL A 152 -3.08 18.21 17.70
C VAL A 152 -4.36 17.78 16.97
N GLU A 153 -4.28 17.29 15.75
CA GLU A 153 -5.48 16.89 14.97
C GLU A 153 -6.03 15.51 15.30
N ASP A 154 -5.20 14.60 15.86
CA ASP A 154 -5.64 13.22 16.21
C ASP A 154 -6.61 13.16 17.42
N ALA A 155 -6.69 14.22 18.23
CA ALA A 155 -7.57 14.26 19.38
C ALA A 155 -9.03 14.64 19.05
N ALA A 156 -9.31 15.20 17.87
CA ALA A 156 -10.60 15.75 17.50
C ALA A 156 -11.45 14.85 16.56
N HIS A 157 -10.88 13.80 15.96
CA HIS A 157 -11.63 12.97 15.00
C HIS A 157 -11.96 11.57 15.55
N LYS A 158 -13.03 11.49 16.31
CA LYS A 158 -13.70 10.23 16.69
C LYS A 158 -14.46 9.54 15.54
N THR A 159 -14.14 9.85 14.30
CA THR A 159 -14.69 9.15 13.15
C THR A 159 -13.52 8.76 12.24
N GLN A 160 -12.88 7.63 12.57
CA GLN A 160 -11.86 7.06 11.73
C GLN A 160 -12.46 6.62 10.39
N LYS A 161 -12.18 7.37 9.35
CA LYS A 161 -12.29 6.85 7.98
C LYS A 161 -11.19 5.82 7.80
N LEU A 162 -11.58 4.57 7.74
CA LEU A 162 -10.70 3.45 7.40
C LEU A 162 -10.02 3.74 6.05
N LEU A 163 -8.69 3.75 6.04
CA LEU A 163 -7.92 3.81 4.81
C LEU A 163 -8.10 2.48 4.08
N HIS A 164 -8.86 2.50 3.00
CA HIS A 164 -8.97 1.39 2.09
C HIS A 164 -7.91 1.54 0.99
N SER A 165 -7.10 0.51 0.78
CA SER A 165 -6.25 0.41 -0.40
C SER A 165 -7.15 0.27 -1.62
N VAL A 166 -7.13 1.25 -2.52
CA VAL A 166 -7.98 1.26 -3.70
C VAL A 166 -7.11 1.19 -4.94
N LEU A 167 -7.27 0.14 -5.70
CA LEU A 167 -6.75 -0.03 -7.04
C LEU A 167 -7.81 0.33 -8.07
N ILE A 168 -7.36 0.64 -9.27
CA ILE A 168 -8.09 1.43 -10.24
C ILE A 168 -8.57 0.59 -11.40
N THR A 169 -9.80 0.86 -11.84
CA THR A 169 -10.22 0.53 -13.19
C THR A 169 -10.84 1.71 -13.90
N PRO A 170 -10.70 1.76 -15.24
CA PRO A 170 -11.58 2.57 -16.07
C PRO A 170 -12.98 1.97 -16.05
N GLY A 171 -13.96 2.72 -15.62
CA GLY A 171 -15.37 2.33 -15.67
C GLY A 171 -16.03 1.89 -14.38
N ALA A 172 -15.35 1.89 -13.23
CA ALA A 172 -16.01 1.66 -11.95
C ALA A 172 -16.96 2.81 -11.60
N ALA A 173 -18.24 2.49 -11.42
CA ALA A 173 -19.34 3.42 -11.18
C ALA A 173 -19.34 4.05 -9.78
N ALA A 174 -18.17 4.38 -9.24
CA ALA A 174 -18.00 5.05 -7.96
C ALA A 174 -17.54 6.51 -8.11
N VAL A 175 -17.79 7.13 -9.28
CA VAL A 175 -17.61 8.57 -9.48
C VAL A 175 -18.91 9.24 -9.12
N GLY A 176 -18.95 9.96 -7.99
CA GLY A 176 -19.98 10.95 -7.70
C GLY A 176 -21.08 10.57 -6.73
N ARG A 177 -20.75 9.97 -5.57
CA ARG A 177 -21.62 10.06 -4.39
C ARG A 177 -20.82 10.54 -3.19
N THR A 178 -21.02 11.80 -2.86
CA THR A 178 -20.67 12.42 -1.58
C THR A 178 -21.49 11.79 -0.45
#